data_e382054bb81f5b37e8c2945c5ef31dc1
#
_entry.id   e382054bb81f5b37e8c2945c5ef31dc1
#
_cell.length_a   1.000
_cell.length_b   1.000
_cell.length_c   1.000
_cell.angle_alpha   90.00
_cell.angle_beta   90.00
_cell.angle_gamma   90.00
#
_symmetry.space_group_name_H-M   'P 1'
#
loop_
_entity.id
_entity.type
_entity.pdbx_description
1 polymer ?
#
loop_
_entity_poly.entity_id
_entity_poly.type
_entity_poly.pdbx_seq_one_letter_code
_entity_poly.pdbx_strand_id
1 'polypeptide(L)'
;MVIKTILDTDLYKFTTSYAYIKLFPYALGTFTFKDRDETEYTEGFLEALKNEIHNLSLVALRKEELEYMYTHCRFLPHVYWEWLSSFRFDPEKIEVYLDEEHHLHIEVTDYLYKVTLYEVPLLAIVSEIKNQFLNRIPDKESIIAKLAGKVELSNEHQMPFSEFGTRRRFSFDVHDIVVAYLKEHARYCTGTSNCYLAMKYDMRPMGTHPHEWFMFHGAQFGYKHANYMALENWVNVYDGDLGTALSDTYTSDSFLSNFSRKQAKLFDGVRCDSGDEFEFIDRLIARYKELGIDPRTKTIIFSNAPVSYTHLRAHETDSY
;
A
#
# COMPACT_ATOMS: atom_id res chain seq x y z
N MET A 1 -17.64 -1.07 -14.56
CA MET A 1 -17.27 -1.06 -13.12
C MET A 1 -15.78 -1.30 -13.00
N VAL A 2 -15.07 -0.30 -12.51
CA VAL A 2 -13.59 -0.31 -12.36
C VAL A 2 -13.16 -1.23 -11.23
N ILE A 3 -13.77 -1.10 -10.06
CA ILE A 3 -13.47 -1.95 -8.89
C ILE A 3 -14.29 -3.23 -8.96
N LYS A 4 -13.62 -4.37 -8.91
CA LYS A 4 -14.26 -5.69 -9.16
C LYS A 4 -14.88 -6.32 -7.92
N THR A 5 -14.28 -6.06 -6.74
CA THR A 5 -14.65 -6.65 -5.45
C THR A 5 -14.02 -5.83 -4.33
N ILE A 6 -14.41 -6.08 -3.07
CA ILE A 6 -13.74 -5.48 -1.89
C ILE A 6 -12.25 -5.84 -1.84
N LEU A 7 -11.84 -7.02 -2.34
CA LEU A 7 -10.43 -7.40 -2.39
C LEU A 7 -9.61 -6.70 -3.48
N ASP A 8 -10.24 -5.98 -4.42
CA ASP A 8 -9.52 -5.19 -5.44
C ASP A 8 -8.90 -3.92 -4.80
N THR A 9 -8.08 -4.15 -3.80
CA THR A 9 -7.37 -3.14 -3.01
C THR A 9 -6.10 -3.74 -2.41
N ASP A 10 -5.28 -2.88 -1.80
CA ASP A 10 -4.02 -3.28 -1.19
C ASP A 10 -4.24 -3.86 0.22
N LEU A 11 -3.52 -4.95 0.55
CA LEU A 11 -3.61 -5.65 1.84
C LEU A 11 -3.50 -4.71 3.04
N TYR A 12 -2.62 -3.71 2.98
CA TYR A 12 -2.39 -2.81 4.13
C TYR A 12 -3.64 -2.00 4.51
N LYS A 13 -4.63 -1.87 3.63
CA LYS A 13 -5.90 -1.22 3.96
C LYS A 13 -6.72 -2.06 4.93
N PHE A 14 -6.74 -3.36 4.76
CA PHE A 14 -7.42 -4.26 5.70
C PHE A 14 -6.70 -4.32 7.05
N THR A 15 -5.37 -4.40 7.02
CA THR A 15 -4.60 -4.43 8.28
C THR A 15 -4.72 -3.11 9.04
N THR A 16 -4.67 -1.97 8.37
CA THR A 16 -4.87 -0.66 9.01
C THR A 16 -6.30 -0.51 9.54
N SER A 17 -7.31 -0.92 8.77
CA SER A 17 -8.72 -0.92 9.18
C SER A 17 -8.92 -1.73 10.47
N TYR A 18 -8.39 -2.95 10.53
CA TYR A 18 -8.47 -3.77 11.73
C TYR A 18 -7.74 -3.16 12.93
N ALA A 19 -6.57 -2.58 12.72
CA ALA A 19 -5.82 -1.91 13.77
C ALA A 19 -6.61 -0.73 14.37
N TYR A 20 -7.30 0.06 13.53
CA TYR A 20 -8.22 1.10 14.02
C TYR A 20 -9.40 0.52 14.77
N ILE A 21 -10.05 -0.54 14.28
CA ILE A 21 -11.16 -1.19 15.00
C ILE A 21 -10.72 -1.64 16.39
N LYS A 22 -9.54 -2.27 16.50
CA LYS A 22 -9.06 -2.85 17.75
C LYS A 22 -8.66 -1.79 18.77
N LEU A 23 -8.02 -0.70 18.36
CA LEU A 23 -7.42 0.28 19.28
C LEU A 23 -8.15 1.62 19.31
N PHE A 24 -8.77 2.04 18.22
CA PHE A 24 -9.33 3.38 18.04
C PHE A 24 -10.70 3.37 17.34
N PRO A 25 -11.67 2.56 17.81
CA PRO A 25 -12.94 2.31 17.08
C PRO A 25 -13.81 3.56 16.90
N TYR A 26 -13.58 4.61 17.68
CA TYR A 26 -14.33 5.87 17.62
C TYR A 26 -13.56 7.01 16.95
N ALA A 27 -12.34 6.75 16.44
CA ALA A 27 -11.57 7.78 15.77
C ALA A 27 -12.22 8.14 14.43
N LEU A 28 -12.46 9.44 14.23
CA LEU A 28 -12.96 10.01 12.97
C LEU A 28 -11.80 10.54 12.15
N GLY A 29 -11.95 10.53 10.84
CA GLY A 29 -10.99 11.10 9.92
C GLY A 29 -11.60 11.39 8.57
N THR A 30 -10.89 12.22 7.80
CA THR A 30 -11.26 12.58 6.43
C THR A 30 -10.16 12.12 5.48
N PHE A 31 -10.54 11.38 4.45
CA PHE A 31 -9.71 11.20 3.27
C PHE A 31 -9.99 12.37 2.32
N THR A 32 -8.93 13.03 1.88
CA THR A 32 -8.99 14.10 0.87
C THR A 32 -8.08 13.72 -0.29
N PHE A 33 -8.64 13.68 -1.49
CA PHE A 33 -7.88 13.47 -2.72
C PHE A 33 -7.02 14.70 -3.02
N LYS A 34 -5.77 14.44 -3.43
CA LYS A 34 -4.87 15.48 -3.92
C LYS A 34 -4.24 15.04 -5.24
N ASP A 35 -4.58 15.74 -6.33
CA ASP A 35 -3.87 15.59 -7.60
C ASP A 35 -2.54 16.35 -7.52
N ARG A 36 -1.43 15.62 -7.73
CA ARG A 36 -0.09 16.22 -7.72
C ARG A 36 0.30 16.84 -9.06
N ASP A 37 -0.43 16.48 -10.12
CA ASP A 37 -0.20 16.93 -11.49
C ASP A 37 -1.00 18.20 -11.82
N GLU A 38 -1.83 18.68 -10.87
CA GLU A 38 -2.72 19.84 -11.05
C GLU A 38 -3.52 19.75 -12.35
N THR A 39 -4.07 18.56 -12.62
CA THR A 39 -4.79 18.28 -13.88
C THR A 39 -6.13 19.00 -13.90
N GLU A 40 -6.41 19.71 -14.98
CA GLU A 40 -7.75 20.23 -15.26
C GLU A 40 -8.64 19.11 -15.81
N TYR A 41 -9.79 18.91 -15.17
CA TYR A 41 -10.75 17.87 -15.52
C TYR A 41 -11.98 18.46 -16.22
N THR A 42 -12.65 17.65 -17.04
CA THR A 42 -13.88 18.04 -17.74
C THR A 42 -15.11 17.58 -16.98
N GLU A 43 -16.28 18.22 -17.26
CA GLU A 43 -17.56 17.77 -16.72
C GLU A 43 -17.88 16.31 -17.12
N GLY A 44 -17.52 15.90 -18.34
CA GLY A 44 -17.67 14.51 -18.78
C GLY A 44 -16.84 13.52 -17.96
N PHE A 45 -15.64 13.93 -17.53
CA PHE A 45 -14.84 13.14 -16.59
C PHE A 45 -15.54 13.04 -15.23
N LEU A 46 -16.04 14.15 -14.69
CA LEU A 46 -16.76 14.20 -13.41
C LEU A 46 -18.00 13.30 -13.42
N GLU A 47 -18.77 13.32 -14.50
CA GLU A 47 -19.95 12.45 -14.66
C GLU A 47 -19.55 10.96 -14.67
N ALA A 48 -18.52 10.59 -15.44
CA ALA A 48 -18.01 9.23 -15.47
C ALA A 48 -17.50 8.79 -14.08
N LEU A 49 -16.81 9.68 -13.36
CA LEU A 49 -16.32 9.43 -12.01
C LEU A 49 -17.48 9.22 -11.02
N LYS A 50 -18.50 10.07 -11.03
CA LYS A 50 -19.70 9.93 -10.19
C LYS A 50 -20.42 8.60 -10.43
N ASN A 51 -20.52 8.18 -11.68
CA ASN A 51 -21.12 6.89 -12.04
C ASN A 51 -20.32 5.71 -11.46
N GLU A 52 -18.99 5.73 -11.54
CA GLU A 52 -18.15 4.66 -10.95
C GLU A 52 -18.15 4.71 -9.41
N ILE A 53 -18.21 5.89 -8.79
CA ILE A 53 -18.39 6.05 -7.34
C ILE A 53 -19.74 5.44 -6.90
N HIS A 54 -20.83 5.71 -7.64
CA HIS A 54 -22.13 5.11 -7.35
C HIS A 54 -22.07 3.58 -7.42
N ASN A 55 -21.34 3.02 -8.39
CA ASN A 55 -21.16 1.59 -8.55
C ASN A 55 -20.41 0.94 -7.37
N LEU A 56 -19.65 1.70 -6.57
CA LEU A 56 -18.99 1.16 -5.37
C LEU A 56 -19.98 0.56 -4.36
N SER A 57 -21.23 1.05 -4.31
CA SER A 57 -22.28 0.49 -3.44
C SER A 57 -22.61 -0.98 -3.74
N LEU A 58 -22.33 -1.43 -4.96
CA LEU A 58 -22.55 -2.80 -5.43
C LEU A 58 -21.38 -3.74 -5.13
N VAL A 59 -20.23 -3.18 -4.72
CA VAL A 59 -19.02 -3.95 -4.44
C VAL A 59 -19.16 -4.68 -3.11
N ALA A 60 -18.95 -5.99 -3.14
CA ALA A 60 -19.10 -6.86 -1.98
C ALA A 60 -17.97 -7.90 -1.92
N LEU A 61 -17.70 -8.41 -0.72
CA LEU A 61 -16.81 -9.55 -0.51
C LEU A 61 -17.56 -10.85 -0.86
N ARG A 62 -16.96 -11.72 -1.65
CA ARG A 62 -17.52 -12.99 -2.07
C ARG A 62 -17.09 -14.12 -1.13
N LYS A 63 -17.80 -15.22 -1.14
CA LYS A 63 -17.49 -16.34 -0.24
C LYS A 63 -16.11 -16.96 -0.50
N GLU A 64 -15.76 -17.18 -1.74
CA GLU A 64 -14.45 -17.70 -2.15
C GLU A 64 -13.29 -16.76 -1.79
N GLU A 65 -13.53 -15.45 -1.84
CA GLU A 65 -12.57 -14.44 -1.43
C GLU A 65 -12.33 -14.48 0.08
N LEU A 66 -13.41 -14.67 0.85
CA LEU A 66 -13.35 -14.81 2.29
C LEU A 66 -12.55 -16.06 2.70
N GLU A 67 -12.80 -17.21 2.06
CA GLU A 67 -12.08 -18.47 2.29
C GLU A 67 -10.58 -18.34 1.97
N TYR A 68 -10.24 -17.65 0.88
CA TYR A 68 -8.86 -17.35 0.53
C TYR A 68 -8.17 -16.51 1.60
N MET A 69 -8.80 -15.41 2.04
CA MET A 69 -8.22 -14.51 3.03
C MET A 69 -8.05 -15.18 4.41
N TYR A 70 -8.96 -16.06 4.83
CA TYR A 70 -8.80 -16.85 6.05
C TYR A 70 -7.55 -17.72 6.02
N THR A 71 -7.18 -18.23 4.86
CA THR A 71 -6.02 -19.11 4.70
C THR A 71 -4.71 -18.31 4.64
N HIS A 72 -4.71 -17.16 3.95
CA HIS A 72 -3.49 -16.45 3.61
C HIS A 72 -3.17 -15.26 4.54
N CYS A 73 -4.19 -14.73 5.26
CA CYS A 73 -4.04 -13.58 6.15
C CYS A 73 -4.46 -13.93 7.58
N ARG A 74 -3.83 -14.94 8.18
CA ARG A 74 -4.15 -15.47 9.53
C ARG A 74 -3.91 -14.46 10.65
N PHE A 75 -3.13 -13.42 10.41
CA PHE A 75 -2.93 -12.30 11.32
C PHE A 75 -4.16 -11.38 11.45
N LEU A 76 -5.15 -11.53 10.56
CA LEU A 76 -6.45 -10.89 10.68
C LEU A 76 -7.48 -11.91 11.19
N PRO A 77 -8.18 -11.65 12.30
CA PRO A 77 -9.11 -12.60 12.89
C PRO A 77 -10.38 -12.77 12.04
N HIS A 78 -11.03 -13.92 12.14
CA HIS A 78 -12.25 -14.23 11.40
C HIS A 78 -13.35 -13.18 11.61
N VAL A 79 -13.51 -12.66 12.82
CA VAL A 79 -14.51 -11.63 13.14
C VAL A 79 -14.34 -10.35 12.31
N TYR A 80 -13.10 -9.98 11.95
CA TYR A 80 -12.85 -8.85 11.06
C TYR A 80 -13.36 -9.11 9.65
N TRP A 81 -13.11 -10.30 9.13
CA TRP A 81 -13.57 -10.70 7.80
C TRP A 81 -15.10 -10.85 7.73
N GLU A 82 -15.73 -11.34 8.80
CA GLU A 82 -17.19 -11.37 8.93
C GLU A 82 -17.77 -9.96 8.90
N TRP A 83 -17.18 -9.03 9.65
CA TRP A 83 -17.56 -7.62 9.58
C TRP A 83 -17.38 -7.06 8.16
N LEU A 84 -16.24 -7.30 7.52
CA LEU A 84 -15.95 -6.80 6.17
C LEU A 84 -16.90 -7.40 5.12
N SER A 85 -17.40 -8.62 5.32
CA SER A 85 -18.39 -9.24 4.43
C SER A 85 -19.72 -8.48 4.39
N SER A 86 -20.07 -7.81 5.50
CA SER A 86 -21.25 -6.95 5.62
C SER A 86 -20.99 -5.49 5.20
N PHE A 87 -19.73 -5.08 5.09
CA PHE A 87 -19.36 -3.73 4.69
C PHE A 87 -19.80 -3.44 3.26
N ARG A 88 -20.28 -2.22 3.03
CA ARG A 88 -20.53 -1.65 1.70
C ARG A 88 -20.00 -0.23 1.69
N PHE A 89 -19.45 0.16 0.56
CA PHE A 89 -19.15 1.57 0.32
C PHE A 89 -20.46 2.36 0.24
N ASP A 90 -20.46 3.53 0.83
CA ASP A 90 -21.60 4.45 0.83
C ASP A 90 -21.27 5.65 -0.06
N PRO A 91 -21.80 5.71 -1.29
CA PRO A 91 -21.52 6.83 -2.20
C PRO A 91 -21.99 8.18 -1.68
N GLU A 92 -23.03 8.22 -0.84
CA GLU A 92 -23.57 9.46 -0.26
C GLU A 92 -22.59 10.15 0.72
N LYS A 93 -21.59 9.42 1.19
CA LYS A 93 -20.50 9.96 2.04
C LYS A 93 -19.33 10.52 1.24
N ILE A 94 -19.34 10.37 -0.07
CA ILE A 94 -18.27 10.80 -0.96
C ILE A 94 -18.66 12.12 -1.59
N GLU A 95 -18.09 13.22 -1.09
CA GLU A 95 -18.19 14.50 -1.78
C GLU A 95 -17.25 14.48 -2.99
N VAL A 96 -17.79 14.79 -4.19
CA VAL A 96 -16.98 14.86 -5.41
C VAL A 96 -17.48 15.99 -6.31
N TYR A 97 -16.57 16.92 -6.65
CA TYR A 97 -16.86 18.08 -7.48
C TYR A 97 -15.59 18.62 -8.17
N LEU A 98 -15.77 19.46 -9.17
CA LEU A 98 -14.72 20.31 -9.74
C LEU A 98 -14.86 21.72 -9.16
N ASP A 99 -13.74 22.37 -8.84
CA ASP A 99 -13.73 23.78 -8.48
C ASP A 99 -13.81 24.71 -9.71
N GLU A 100 -13.73 26.02 -9.49
CA GLU A 100 -13.80 27.03 -10.56
C GLU A 100 -12.62 26.93 -11.56
N GLU A 101 -11.52 26.30 -11.13
CA GLU A 101 -10.31 26.07 -11.93
C GLU A 101 -10.28 24.68 -12.54
N HIS A 102 -11.41 23.95 -12.46
CA HIS A 102 -11.55 22.56 -12.94
C HIS A 102 -10.64 21.52 -12.25
N HIS A 103 -10.18 21.78 -11.04
CA HIS A 103 -9.47 20.80 -10.25
C HIS A 103 -10.45 19.86 -9.53
N LEU A 104 -10.06 18.58 -9.44
CA LEU A 104 -10.89 17.56 -8.83
C LEU A 104 -10.74 17.54 -7.30
N HIS A 105 -11.88 17.62 -6.61
CA HIS A 105 -11.99 17.42 -5.17
C HIS A 105 -12.79 16.16 -4.87
N ILE A 106 -12.23 15.31 -3.98
CA ILE A 106 -12.93 14.14 -3.42
C ILE A 106 -12.63 14.11 -1.92
N GLU A 107 -13.68 14.03 -1.12
CA GLU A 107 -13.57 13.90 0.33
C GLU A 107 -14.52 12.82 0.85
N VAL A 108 -14.04 12.07 1.87
CA VAL A 108 -14.83 11.07 2.58
C VAL A 108 -14.55 11.19 4.06
N THR A 109 -15.59 11.45 4.87
CA THR A 109 -15.49 11.54 6.33
C THR A 109 -16.32 10.45 6.99
N ASP A 110 -15.69 9.61 7.82
CA ASP A 110 -16.35 8.60 8.65
C ASP A 110 -15.37 8.14 9.76
N TYR A 111 -15.69 7.07 10.46
CA TYR A 111 -14.71 6.38 11.31
C TYR A 111 -13.51 5.92 10.50
N LEU A 112 -12.30 6.14 11.03
CA LEU A 112 -11.04 5.85 10.32
C LEU A 112 -10.95 4.41 9.78
N TYR A 113 -11.45 3.43 10.54
CA TYR A 113 -11.46 2.03 10.09
C TYR A 113 -12.29 1.77 8.83
N LYS A 114 -13.23 2.68 8.49
CA LYS A 114 -13.99 2.66 7.24
C LYS A 114 -13.32 3.54 6.18
N VAL A 115 -12.93 4.77 6.56
CA VAL A 115 -12.33 5.75 5.64
C VAL A 115 -11.09 5.17 4.95
N THR A 116 -10.25 4.45 5.68
CA THR A 116 -9.05 3.85 5.09
C THR A 116 -9.35 2.91 3.92
N LEU A 117 -10.54 2.27 3.89
CA LEU A 117 -10.94 1.37 2.80
C LEU A 117 -11.30 2.11 1.50
N TYR A 118 -11.65 3.39 1.56
CA TYR A 118 -12.04 4.17 0.38
C TYR A 118 -10.86 4.63 -0.47
N GLU A 119 -9.68 4.86 0.14
CA GLU A 119 -8.53 5.48 -0.55
C GLU A 119 -8.14 4.75 -1.84
N VAL A 120 -7.80 3.48 -1.77
CA VAL A 120 -7.28 2.74 -2.93
C VAL A 120 -8.32 2.58 -4.03
N PRO A 121 -9.58 2.21 -3.74
CA PRO A 121 -10.63 2.19 -4.75
C PRO A 121 -10.85 3.54 -5.44
N LEU A 122 -10.94 4.64 -4.69
CA LEU A 122 -11.13 5.97 -5.27
C LEU A 122 -9.95 6.38 -6.15
N LEU A 123 -8.70 6.15 -5.68
CA LEU A 123 -7.50 6.46 -6.47
C LEU A 123 -7.42 5.62 -7.75
N ALA A 124 -7.78 4.33 -7.69
CA ALA A 124 -7.80 3.45 -8.86
C ALA A 124 -8.88 3.88 -9.88
N ILE A 125 -10.06 4.29 -9.41
CA ILE A 125 -11.14 4.81 -10.26
C ILE A 125 -10.69 6.09 -10.96
N VAL A 126 -10.17 7.07 -10.22
CA VAL A 126 -9.67 8.33 -10.80
C VAL A 126 -8.57 8.04 -11.82
N SER A 127 -7.60 7.18 -11.49
CA SER A 127 -6.50 6.84 -12.39
C SER A 127 -7.00 6.19 -13.69
N GLU A 128 -7.91 5.21 -13.59
CA GLU A 128 -8.41 4.50 -14.76
C GLU A 128 -9.24 5.41 -15.67
N ILE A 129 -10.18 6.21 -15.13
CA ILE A 129 -10.97 7.13 -15.91
C ILE A 129 -10.07 8.22 -16.54
N LYS A 130 -9.12 8.80 -15.79
CA LYS A 130 -8.13 9.76 -16.31
C LYS A 130 -7.37 9.18 -17.50
N ASN A 131 -6.89 7.94 -17.42
CA ASN A 131 -6.17 7.30 -18.51
C ASN A 131 -7.05 6.96 -19.72
N GLN A 132 -8.35 6.65 -19.51
CA GLN A 132 -9.31 6.47 -20.60
C GLN A 132 -9.55 7.80 -21.34
N PHE A 133 -9.83 8.89 -20.63
CA PHE A 133 -10.07 10.21 -21.24
C PHE A 133 -8.85 10.76 -21.97
N LEU A 134 -7.64 10.49 -21.46
CA LEU A 134 -6.39 10.90 -22.08
C LEU A 134 -5.86 9.92 -23.15
N ASN A 135 -6.60 8.84 -23.42
CA ASN A 135 -6.20 7.77 -24.33
C ASN A 135 -4.77 7.24 -24.07
N ARG A 136 -4.43 7.00 -22.78
CA ARG A 136 -3.11 6.58 -22.32
C ARG A 136 -3.03 5.10 -21.91
N ILE A 137 -4.09 4.32 -22.10
CA ILE A 137 -4.09 2.90 -21.74
C ILE A 137 -3.20 2.16 -22.74
N PRO A 138 -2.09 1.54 -22.31
CA PRO A 138 -1.17 0.85 -23.21
C PRO A 138 -1.78 -0.49 -23.69
N ASP A 139 -1.39 -0.91 -24.88
CA ASP A 139 -1.69 -2.25 -25.37
C ASP A 139 -0.86 -3.34 -24.66
N LYS A 140 -1.30 -4.59 -24.78
CA LYS A 140 -0.69 -5.74 -24.10
C LYS A 140 0.77 -5.94 -24.50
N GLU A 141 1.10 -5.77 -25.78
CA GLU A 141 2.45 -5.93 -26.32
C GLU A 141 3.41 -4.92 -25.70
N SER A 142 3.00 -3.67 -25.61
CA SER A 142 3.79 -2.59 -24.99
C SER A 142 4.00 -2.84 -23.48
N ILE A 143 2.99 -3.37 -22.78
CA ILE A 143 3.10 -3.73 -21.35
C ILE A 143 4.15 -4.82 -21.18
N ILE A 144 4.03 -5.93 -21.94
CA ILE A 144 4.92 -7.08 -21.85
C ILE A 144 6.37 -6.66 -22.21
N ALA A 145 6.56 -5.88 -23.26
CA ALA A 145 7.89 -5.41 -23.66
C ALA A 145 8.60 -4.62 -22.55
N LYS A 146 7.86 -3.76 -21.83
CA LYS A 146 8.40 -3.00 -20.69
C LYS A 146 8.69 -3.88 -19.46
N LEU A 147 7.90 -4.92 -19.22
CA LEU A 147 8.08 -5.83 -18.09
C LEU A 147 9.23 -6.80 -18.33
N ALA A 148 9.40 -7.31 -19.54
CA ALA A 148 10.38 -8.35 -19.88
C ALA A 148 11.79 -7.99 -19.42
N GLY A 149 12.28 -6.81 -19.77
CA GLY A 149 13.61 -6.36 -19.36
C GLY A 149 13.79 -6.20 -17.85
N LYS A 150 12.75 -5.74 -17.12
CA LYS A 150 12.79 -5.61 -15.67
C LYS A 150 12.80 -6.98 -14.98
N VAL A 151 12.01 -7.91 -15.49
CA VAL A 151 11.91 -9.28 -14.97
C VAL A 151 13.21 -10.04 -15.25
N GLU A 152 13.79 -9.91 -16.44
CA GLU A 152 15.07 -10.49 -16.79
C GLU A 152 16.17 -10.02 -15.83
N LEU A 153 16.27 -8.72 -15.58
CA LEU A 153 17.25 -8.14 -14.65
C LEU A 153 17.04 -8.65 -13.22
N SER A 154 15.79 -8.68 -12.74
CA SER A 154 15.48 -9.24 -11.42
C SER A 154 15.86 -10.71 -11.31
N ASN A 155 15.61 -11.50 -12.35
CA ASN A 155 15.94 -12.92 -12.37
C ASN A 155 17.45 -13.17 -12.45
N GLU A 156 18.19 -12.39 -13.24
CA GLU A 156 19.64 -12.48 -13.41
C GLU A 156 20.37 -12.16 -12.11
N HIS A 157 19.97 -11.08 -11.45
CA HIS A 157 20.61 -10.61 -10.21
C HIS A 157 19.93 -11.10 -8.92
N GLN A 158 18.96 -12.01 -9.03
CA GLN A 158 18.24 -12.59 -7.89
C GLN A 158 17.60 -11.55 -6.96
N MET A 159 17.08 -10.46 -7.52
CA MET A 159 16.53 -9.34 -6.77
C MET A 159 15.07 -9.59 -6.37
N PRO A 160 14.77 -9.81 -5.09
CA PRO A 160 13.38 -9.97 -4.64
C PRO A 160 12.64 -8.63 -4.72
N PHE A 161 11.39 -8.68 -5.18
CA PHE A 161 10.49 -7.54 -5.19
C PHE A 161 9.03 -7.95 -5.02
N SER A 162 8.20 -6.99 -4.66
CA SER A 162 6.74 -7.14 -4.60
C SER A 162 6.07 -6.11 -5.51
N GLU A 163 4.93 -6.46 -6.07
CA GLU A 163 4.15 -5.59 -6.92
C GLU A 163 3.17 -4.75 -6.06
N PHE A 164 3.09 -3.42 -6.32
CA PHE A 164 2.28 -2.44 -5.56
C PHE A 164 1.60 -1.42 -6.49
N GLY A 165 1.03 -1.85 -7.61
CA GLY A 165 0.51 -0.97 -8.66
C GLY A 165 -0.95 -0.53 -8.52
N THR A 166 -1.73 -1.07 -7.57
CA THR A 166 -3.19 -0.93 -7.53
C THR A 166 -3.70 0.50 -7.68
N ARG A 167 -3.24 1.43 -6.85
CA ARG A 167 -3.77 2.82 -6.80
C ARG A 167 -3.37 3.71 -7.98
N ARG A 168 -2.36 3.31 -8.78
CA ARG A 168 -1.84 4.09 -9.92
C ARG A 168 -1.92 3.31 -11.22
N ARG A 169 -2.69 2.23 -11.26
CA ARG A 169 -2.85 1.41 -12.45
C ARG A 169 -3.50 2.21 -13.58
N PHE A 170 -3.08 1.95 -14.80
CA PHE A 170 -3.73 2.52 -16.00
C PHE A 170 -5.19 2.08 -16.13
N SER A 171 -5.44 0.80 -15.88
CA SER A 171 -6.76 0.18 -15.76
C SER A 171 -6.63 -1.13 -14.98
N PHE A 172 -7.77 -1.70 -14.57
CA PHE A 172 -7.78 -3.05 -13.99
C PHE A 172 -7.17 -4.08 -14.94
N ASP A 173 -7.54 -4.04 -16.23
CA ASP A 173 -7.06 -5.01 -17.22
C ASP A 173 -5.54 -4.91 -17.43
N VAL A 174 -4.97 -3.71 -17.43
CA VAL A 174 -3.51 -3.51 -17.47
C VAL A 174 -2.85 -4.12 -16.24
N HIS A 175 -3.38 -3.88 -15.05
CA HIS A 175 -2.84 -4.44 -13.81
C HIS A 175 -2.93 -5.97 -13.78
N ASP A 176 -4.03 -6.52 -14.28
CA ASP A 176 -4.24 -7.96 -14.44
C ASP A 176 -3.19 -8.60 -15.35
N ILE A 177 -2.89 -7.99 -16.50
CA ILE A 177 -1.81 -8.42 -17.41
C ILE A 177 -0.46 -8.39 -16.71
N VAL A 178 -0.17 -7.31 -15.97
CA VAL A 178 1.10 -7.15 -15.22
C VAL A 178 1.27 -8.28 -14.21
N VAL A 179 0.28 -8.52 -13.35
CA VAL A 179 0.37 -9.53 -12.29
C VAL A 179 0.43 -10.94 -12.88
N ALA A 180 -0.34 -11.23 -13.95
CA ALA A 180 -0.25 -12.49 -14.67
C ALA A 180 1.16 -12.75 -15.21
N TYR A 181 1.75 -11.76 -15.88
CA TYR A 181 3.11 -11.85 -16.42
C TYR A 181 4.16 -12.07 -15.32
N LEU A 182 4.05 -11.33 -14.21
CA LEU A 182 4.96 -11.49 -13.07
C LEU A 182 4.87 -12.88 -12.45
N LYS A 183 3.66 -13.42 -12.28
CA LYS A 183 3.46 -14.79 -11.77
C LYS A 183 4.17 -15.85 -12.63
N GLU A 184 4.12 -15.68 -13.95
CA GLU A 184 4.66 -16.67 -14.89
C GLU A 184 6.18 -16.56 -15.07
N HIS A 185 6.73 -15.33 -15.08
CA HIS A 185 8.10 -15.08 -15.53
C HIS A 185 9.05 -14.57 -14.45
N ALA A 186 8.55 -13.95 -13.36
CA ALA A 186 9.39 -13.33 -12.35
C ALA A 186 9.65 -14.26 -11.17
N ARG A 187 10.79 -14.96 -11.15
CA ARG A 187 11.18 -15.94 -10.12
C ARG A 187 11.32 -15.33 -8.73
N TYR A 188 11.67 -14.05 -8.66
CA TYR A 188 11.92 -13.33 -7.42
C TYR A 188 10.79 -12.36 -7.05
N CYS A 189 9.65 -12.39 -7.74
CA CYS A 189 8.45 -11.69 -7.33
C CYS A 189 7.83 -12.39 -6.11
N THR A 190 7.83 -11.73 -4.97
CA THR A 190 7.35 -12.29 -3.69
C THR A 190 5.84 -12.24 -3.53
N GLY A 191 5.15 -11.41 -4.32
CA GLY A 191 3.69 -11.28 -4.29
C GLY A 191 3.20 -9.94 -4.83
N THR A 192 1.91 -9.70 -4.66
CA THR A 192 1.25 -8.43 -5.02
C THR A 192 0.49 -7.86 -3.83
N SER A 193 0.40 -6.53 -3.74
CA SER A 193 -0.40 -5.87 -2.71
C SER A 193 -1.90 -5.99 -2.95
N ASN A 194 -2.33 -6.17 -4.20
CA ASN A 194 -3.73 -6.33 -4.56
C ASN A 194 -4.26 -7.72 -4.15
N CYS A 195 -5.12 -7.77 -3.15
CA CYS A 195 -5.61 -9.04 -2.60
C CYS A 195 -6.43 -9.86 -3.59
N TYR A 196 -7.19 -9.22 -4.49
CA TYR A 196 -7.96 -9.92 -5.51
C TYR A 196 -7.05 -10.57 -6.56
N LEU A 197 -6.04 -9.86 -7.04
CA LEU A 197 -5.08 -10.41 -8.00
C LEU A 197 -4.17 -11.45 -7.35
N ALA A 198 -3.83 -11.28 -6.06
CA ALA A 198 -3.13 -12.31 -5.30
C ALA A 198 -3.93 -13.62 -5.28
N MET A 199 -5.24 -13.55 -4.98
CA MET A 199 -6.12 -14.72 -5.04
C MET A 199 -6.22 -15.30 -6.45
N LYS A 200 -6.45 -14.45 -7.45
CA LYS A 200 -6.65 -14.89 -8.85
C LYS A 200 -5.46 -15.65 -9.40
N TYR A 201 -4.25 -15.26 -9.03
CA TYR A 201 -3.01 -15.85 -9.54
C TYR A 201 -2.26 -16.71 -8.53
N ASP A 202 -2.89 -17.06 -7.42
CA ASP A 202 -2.28 -17.84 -6.35
C ASP A 202 -0.89 -17.29 -5.96
N MET A 203 -0.87 -15.99 -5.65
CA MET A 203 0.29 -15.26 -5.16
C MET A 203 0.08 -14.86 -3.70
N ARG A 204 1.16 -14.50 -3.01
CA ARG A 204 1.05 -14.00 -1.64
C ARG A 204 0.54 -12.55 -1.64
N PRO A 205 -0.51 -12.22 -0.85
CA PRO A 205 -0.88 -10.83 -0.62
C PRO A 205 0.21 -10.15 0.23
N MET A 206 0.71 -9.01 -0.25
CA MET A 206 1.82 -8.28 0.36
C MET A 206 1.34 -6.95 0.93
N GLY A 207 1.91 -6.54 2.06
CA GLY A 207 1.61 -5.26 2.66
C GLY A 207 2.42 -4.98 3.91
N THR A 208 2.61 -3.69 4.18
CA THR A 208 3.21 -3.17 5.40
C THR A 208 2.25 -2.14 5.99
N HIS A 209 2.65 -1.39 7.02
CA HIS A 209 1.83 -0.27 7.46
C HIS A 209 2.04 0.99 6.60
N PRO A 210 0.97 1.81 6.43
CA PRO A 210 1.03 3.03 5.65
C PRO A 210 1.47 4.24 6.49
N HIS A 211 1.85 5.34 5.81
CA HIS A 211 2.09 6.64 6.45
C HIS A 211 0.87 7.14 7.24
N GLU A 212 -0.34 6.87 6.75
CA GLU A 212 -1.61 7.18 7.43
C GLU A 212 -1.62 6.75 8.90
N TRP A 213 -1.14 5.55 9.21
CA TRP A 213 -1.03 5.02 10.56
C TRP A 213 -0.14 5.88 11.46
N PHE A 214 1.02 6.28 10.95
CA PHE A 214 1.95 7.17 11.67
C PHE A 214 1.40 8.60 11.80
N MET A 215 0.77 9.12 10.75
CA MET A 215 0.13 10.45 10.76
C MET A 215 -0.97 10.53 11.81
N PHE A 216 -1.81 9.49 11.91
CA PHE A 216 -2.82 9.37 12.97
C PHE A 216 -2.18 9.40 14.36
N HIS A 217 -1.09 8.68 14.57
CA HIS A 217 -0.37 8.67 15.84
C HIS A 217 0.27 10.04 16.15
N GLY A 218 0.71 10.76 15.14
CA GLY A 218 1.17 12.14 15.29
C GLY A 218 0.07 13.09 15.79
N ALA A 219 -1.13 12.97 15.23
CA ALA A 219 -2.29 13.74 15.67
C ALA A 219 -2.74 13.35 17.09
N GLN A 220 -2.71 12.06 17.42
CA GLN A 220 -3.20 11.53 18.68
C GLN A 220 -2.21 11.72 19.85
N PHE A 221 -0.91 11.53 19.62
CA PHE A 221 0.13 11.48 20.67
C PHE A 221 1.21 12.56 20.53
N GLY A 222 1.11 13.42 19.51
CA GLY A 222 2.10 14.42 19.15
C GLY A 222 3.29 13.85 18.37
N TYR A 223 3.90 14.68 17.53
CA TYR A 223 4.94 14.26 16.56
C TYR A 223 6.16 13.58 17.21
N LYS A 224 6.55 14.02 18.42
CA LYS A 224 7.69 13.45 19.15
C LYS A 224 7.52 11.96 19.45
N HIS A 225 6.29 11.51 19.71
CA HIS A 225 5.99 10.15 20.11
C HIS A 225 5.38 9.32 18.99
N ALA A 226 5.07 9.91 17.84
CA ALA A 226 4.33 9.29 16.76
C ALA A 226 4.96 7.97 16.29
N ASN A 227 6.24 7.98 15.92
CA ASN A 227 6.93 6.78 15.44
C ASN A 227 6.93 5.66 16.49
N TYR A 228 7.28 6.00 17.74
CA TYR A 228 7.33 5.01 18.82
C TYR A 228 5.95 4.39 19.08
N MET A 229 4.92 5.23 19.24
CA MET A 229 3.57 4.76 19.54
C MET A 229 2.93 3.98 18.38
N ALA A 230 3.20 4.41 17.13
CA ALA A 230 2.74 3.69 15.95
C ALA A 230 3.29 2.26 15.90
N LEU A 231 4.58 2.09 16.17
CA LEU A 231 5.23 0.77 16.20
C LEU A 231 4.76 -0.09 17.39
N GLU A 232 4.67 0.48 18.60
CA GLU A 232 4.16 -0.25 19.77
C GLU A 232 2.72 -0.71 19.56
N ASN A 233 1.85 0.16 19.06
CA ASN A 233 0.45 -0.17 18.80
C ASN A 233 0.30 -1.21 17.68
N TRP A 234 1.19 -1.19 16.67
CA TRP A 234 1.20 -2.22 15.63
C TRP A 234 1.56 -3.61 16.21
N VAL A 235 2.57 -3.66 17.05
CA VAL A 235 2.94 -4.90 17.77
C VAL A 235 1.78 -5.37 18.67
N ASN A 236 1.09 -4.46 19.39
CA ASN A 236 -0.06 -4.80 20.23
C ASN A 236 -1.26 -5.37 19.42
N VAL A 237 -1.33 -5.07 18.13
CA VAL A 237 -2.39 -5.60 17.25
C VAL A 237 -1.99 -6.94 16.65
N TYR A 238 -0.74 -7.08 16.20
CA TYR A 238 -0.29 -8.16 15.32
C TYR A 238 0.74 -9.10 15.95
N ASP A 239 1.11 -8.91 17.23
CA ASP A 239 2.00 -9.78 18.01
C ASP A 239 3.37 -10.06 17.35
N GLY A 240 3.79 -9.20 16.41
CA GLY A 240 5.02 -9.33 15.63
C GLY A 240 4.82 -9.72 14.17
N ASP A 241 3.64 -10.17 13.76
CA ASP A 241 3.31 -10.31 12.34
C ASP A 241 3.36 -8.94 11.63
N LEU A 242 3.55 -8.96 10.31
CA LEU A 242 3.67 -7.74 9.49
C LEU A 242 4.84 -6.84 9.94
N GLY A 243 5.94 -7.46 10.29
CA GLY A 243 7.10 -6.91 10.97
C GLY A 243 8.01 -6.00 10.13
N THR A 244 7.49 -5.18 9.21
CA THR A 244 8.27 -4.20 8.44
C THR A 244 7.93 -2.79 8.88
N ALA A 245 8.86 -2.13 9.60
CA ALA A 245 8.67 -0.78 10.14
C ALA A 245 8.84 0.29 9.06
N LEU A 246 7.87 1.20 8.91
CA LEU A 246 7.99 2.37 8.04
C LEU A 246 8.77 3.47 8.77
N SER A 247 9.77 4.08 8.10
CA SER A 247 10.77 4.91 8.78
C SER A 247 10.68 6.41 8.52
N ASP A 248 9.99 6.87 7.48
CA ASP A 248 10.19 8.21 6.95
C ASP A 248 9.02 9.18 7.11
N THR A 249 7.93 8.80 7.79
CA THR A 249 6.75 9.67 7.97
C THR A 249 7.11 11.00 8.65
N TYR A 250 7.98 10.97 9.67
CA TYR A 250 8.47 12.16 10.40
C TYR A 250 10.01 12.24 10.37
N THR A 251 10.60 12.00 9.22
CA THR A 251 12.03 11.88 8.93
C THR A 251 12.70 10.60 9.45
N SER A 252 13.65 10.09 8.69
CA SER A 252 14.46 8.93 9.09
C SER A 252 15.29 9.20 10.36
N ASP A 253 15.70 10.45 10.60
CA ASP A 253 16.39 10.87 11.82
C ASP A 253 15.52 10.66 13.06
N SER A 254 14.30 11.14 13.01
CA SER A 254 13.33 10.98 14.10
C SER A 254 13.03 9.51 14.34
N PHE A 255 12.88 8.71 13.29
CA PHE A 255 12.66 7.28 13.40
C PHE A 255 13.86 6.58 14.07
N LEU A 256 15.07 6.73 13.53
CA LEU A 256 16.27 6.07 14.03
C LEU A 256 16.56 6.42 15.49
N SER A 257 16.37 7.70 15.89
CA SER A 257 16.58 8.12 17.27
C SER A 257 15.60 7.48 18.26
N ASN A 258 14.37 7.20 17.82
CA ASN A 258 13.31 6.60 18.65
C ASN A 258 13.22 5.06 18.52
N PHE A 259 13.88 4.47 17.51
CA PHE A 259 13.83 3.03 17.26
C PHE A 259 14.57 2.28 18.36
N SER A 260 13.79 1.71 19.27
CA SER A 260 14.31 1.06 20.49
C SER A 260 14.87 -0.34 20.20
N ARG A 261 15.71 -0.85 21.13
CA ARG A 261 16.20 -2.24 21.04
C ARG A 261 15.06 -3.27 21.02
N LYS A 262 13.96 -3.02 21.76
CA LYS A 262 12.77 -3.86 21.76
C LYS A 262 12.17 -3.93 20.35
N GLN A 263 11.90 -2.78 19.74
CA GLN A 263 11.35 -2.69 18.40
C GLN A 263 12.28 -3.30 17.37
N ALA A 264 13.57 -2.98 17.41
CA ALA A 264 14.56 -3.55 16.51
C ALA A 264 14.67 -5.09 16.60
N LYS A 265 14.32 -5.70 17.74
CA LYS A 265 14.20 -7.15 17.87
C LYS A 265 12.89 -7.70 17.30
N LEU A 266 11.77 -7.02 17.52
CA LEU A 266 10.44 -7.48 17.14
C LEU A 266 10.16 -7.33 15.64
N PHE A 267 10.68 -6.25 15.03
CA PHE A 267 10.48 -6.03 13.60
C PHE A 267 11.51 -6.81 12.77
N ASP A 268 11.06 -7.46 11.70
CA ASP A 268 11.89 -8.23 10.77
C ASP A 268 12.72 -7.31 9.87
N GLY A 269 12.26 -6.09 9.64
CA GLY A 269 12.94 -5.14 8.78
C GLY A 269 12.39 -3.72 8.86
N VAL A 270 12.97 -2.86 8.04
CA VAL A 270 12.59 -1.44 7.92
C VAL A 270 12.35 -1.10 6.46
N ARG A 271 11.29 -0.33 6.20
CA ARG A 271 10.95 0.22 4.89
C ARG A 271 11.36 1.68 4.81
N CYS A 272 12.11 2.01 3.77
CA CYS A 272 12.45 3.37 3.36
C CYS A 272 11.64 3.76 2.11
N ASP A 273 10.85 4.83 2.19
CA ASP A 273 9.95 5.29 1.11
C ASP A 273 10.36 6.66 0.56
N SER A 274 11.44 7.27 1.09
CA SER A 274 11.95 8.57 0.64
C SER A 274 13.41 8.80 1.04
N GLY A 275 14.08 9.70 0.34
CA GLY A 275 15.46 10.09 0.60
C GLY A 275 16.49 9.28 -0.17
N ASP A 276 17.78 9.37 0.23
CA ASP A 276 18.87 8.60 -0.34
C ASP A 276 18.94 7.22 0.30
N GLU A 277 18.80 6.18 -0.51
CA GLU A 277 18.72 4.79 -0.08
C GLU A 277 20.05 4.33 0.54
N PHE A 278 21.21 4.76 0.02
CA PHE A 278 22.51 4.33 0.49
C PHE A 278 22.86 4.98 1.83
N GLU A 279 22.60 6.28 1.96
CA GLU A 279 22.73 6.96 3.25
C GLU A 279 21.85 6.30 4.31
N PHE A 280 20.61 5.94 3.94
CA PHE A 280 19.71 5.26 4.84
C PHE A 280 20.23 3.88 5.28
N ILE A 281 20.77 3.07 4.34
CA ILE A 281 21.39 1.77 4.65
C ILE A 281 22.48 1.93 5.72
N ASP A 282 23.44 2.83 5.48
CA ASP A 282 24.58 3.02 6.38
C ASP A 282 24.12 3.40 7.79
N ARG A 283 23.18 4.30 7.89
CA ARG A 283 22.59 4.80 9.15
C ARG A 283 21.80 3.72 9.89
N LEU A 284 21.00 2.94 9.17
CA LEU A 284 20.22 1.85 9.76
C LEU A 284 21.13 0.73 10.26
N ILE A 285 22.15 0.36 9.49
CA ILE A 285 23.17 -0.63 9.89
C ILE A 285 23.90 -0.16 11.15
N ALA A 286 24.34 1.11 11.20
CA ALA A 286 24.95 1.70 12.39
C ALA A 286 24.01 1.61 13.60
N ARG A 287 22.74 1.96 13.41
CA ARG A 287 21.73 1.87 14.47
C ARG A 287 21.51 0.45 14.99
N TYR A 288 21.43 -0.57 14.13
CA TYR A 288 21.32 -1.96 14.57
C TYR A 288 22.54 -2.38 15.39
N LYS A 289 23.76 -2.01 14.95
CA LYS A 289 25.01 -2.31 15.69
C LYS A 289 25.02 -1.65 17.06
N GLU A 290 24.62 -0.37 17.17
CA GLU A 290 24.47 0.34 18.47
C GLU A 290 23.50 -0.39 19.41
N LEU A 291 22.42 -0.93 18.86
CA LEU A 291 21.39 -1.67 19.61
C LEU A 291 21.82 -3.11 19.94
N GLY A 292 23.01 -3.56 19.48
CA GLY A 292 23.51 -4.92 19.67
C GLY A 292 22.71 -5.96 18.90
N ILE A 293 22.31 -5.63 17.66
CA ILE A 293 21.59 -6.52 16.73
C ILE A 293 22.46 -6.70 15.48
N ASP A 294 22.57 -7.92 15.01
CA ASP A 294 23.25 -8.24 13.75
C ASP A 294 22.39 -7.75 12.57
N PRO A 295 22.83 -6.74 11.78
CA PRO A 295 22.05 -6.21 10.68
C PRO A 295 21.71 -7.26 9.61
N ARG A 296 22.54 -8.30 9.42
CA ARG A 296 22.34 -9.38 8.45
C ARG A 296 21.10 -10.24 8.74
N THR A 297 20.54 -10.13 9.95
CA THR A 297 19.30 -10.80 10.34
C THR A 297 18.05 -9.97 10.03
N LYS A 298 18.22 -8.79 9.41
CA LYS A 298 17.15 -7.84 9.16
C LYS A 298 17.02 -7.54 7.67
N THR A 299 15.81 -7.16 7.25
CA THR A 299 15.49 -6.80 5.87
C THR A 299 15.36 -5.28 5.73
N ILE A 300 15.87 -4.72 4.64
CA ILE A 300 15.63 -3.34 4.24
C ILE A 300 14.78 -3.37 2.97
N ILE A 301 13.67 -2.62 2.96
CA ILE A 301 12.76 -2.54 1.82
C ILE A 301 12.76 -1.10 1.31
N PHE A 302 12.99 -0.93 0.01
CA PHE A 302 12.87 0.35 -0.68
C PHE A 302 11.57 0.40 -1.47
N SER A 303 10.83 1.50 -1.34
CA SER A 303 9.55 1.70 -2.02
C SER A 303 9.43 3.05 -2.75
N ASN A 304 10.49 3.84 -2.75
CA ASN A 304 10.59 5.14 -3.42
C ASN A 304 11.07 4.96 -4.87
N ALA A 305 10.23 4.36 -5.73
CA ALA A 305 10.54 4.13 -7.15
C ALA A 305 12.03 3.74 -7.41
N PRO A 306 12.60 2.79 -6.65
CA PRO A 306 14.00 2.44 -6.76
C PRO A 306 14.30 1.99 -8.19
N VAL A 307 15.43 2.45 -8.74
CA VAL A 307 15.92 1.97 -10.01
C VAL A 307 16.71 0.68 -9.83
N SER A 308 16.78 -0.15 -10.86
CA SER A 308 17.50 -1.44 -10.82
C SER A 308 18.94 -1.32 -10.30
N TYR A 309 19.58 -0.19 -10.57
CA TYR A 309 20.93 0.13 -10.10
C TYR A 309 21.02 0.26 -8.57
N THR A 310 20.00 0.82 -7.90
CA THR A 310 19.95 0.95 -6.44
C THR A 310 19.96 -0.44 -5.78
N HIS A 311 19.19 -1.39 -6.33
CA HIS A 311 19.17 -2.76 -5.82
C HIS A 311 20.51 -3.47 -5.98
N LEU A 312 21.15 -3.35 -7.14
CA LEU A 312 22.45 -3.97 -7.41
C LEU A 312 23.51 -3.48 -6.43
N ARG A 313 23.60 -2.18 -6.22
CA ARG A 313 24.60 -1.58 -5.32
C ARG A 313 24.33 -1.85 -3.84
N ALA A 314 23.05 -1.97 -3.43
CA ALA A 314 22.73 -2.36 -2.06
C ALA A 314 23.20 -3.78 -1.74
N HIS A 315 23.16 -4.72 -2.70
CA HIS A 315 23.69 -6.07 -2.54
C HIS A 315 25.23 -6.12 -2.48
N GLU A 316 25.93 -5.18 -3.14
CA GLU A 316 27.38 -5.08 -3.06
C GLU A 316 27.88 -4.65 -1.67
N THR A 317 27.09 -3.89 -0.92
CA THR A 317 27.42 -3.46 0.46
C THR A 317 27.18 -4.57 1.51
N ASP A 318 26.43 -5.62 1.20
CA ASP A 318 26.21 -6.78 2.08
C ASP A 318 27.39 -7.78 2.08
N SER A 319 28.43 -7.55 1.28
CA SER A 319 29.60 -8.45 1.16
C SER A 319 30.79 -8.08 2.06
N TYR A 320 30.60 -7.24 3.08
CA TYR A 320 31.67 -6.89 4.05
C TYR A 320 31.36 -7.35 5.47
#